data_6b7dded28ca802fd1f6b605393f3a936
#
_entry.id   6b7dded28ca802fd1f6b605393f3a936
#
_cell.length_a   1.000
_cell.length_b   1.000
_cell.length_c   1.000
_cell.angle_alpha   90.00
_cell.angle_beta   90.00
_cell.angle_gamma   90.00
#
_symmetry.space_group_name_H-M   'P 1'
#
loop_
_entity.id
_entity.type
_entity.pdbx_description
1 polymer ?
#
loop_
_entity_poly.entity_id
_entity_poly.type
_entity_poly.pdbx_seq_one_letter_code
_entity_poly.pdbx_strand_id
1 'polypeptide(L)'
;MNTQDYNTLTEVIEAMIDEGEKPIKAIAAEIGKPYPTLKRELNPADDGAKLGADVLLGIMRSCGSIAPLEWLADRLGYVVRRKGWSEPDRASWGEEMADVQDATGEMASRMLRHEHPSLVHNASDLVKIQLDQACTKYERGFPKVGNQ
;
A
#
# COMPACT_ATOMS: atom_id res chain seq x y z
N MET A 1 -3.88 3.97 -12.52
CA MET A 1 -2.90 5.10 -12.46
C MET A 1 -1.47 4.55 -12.35
N ASN A 2 -0.54 4.97 -13.22
CA ASN A 2 0.89 4.66 -13.05
C ASN A 2 1.54 5.83 -12.29
N THR A 3 1.95 5.60 -11.04
CA THR A 3 2.49 6.67 -10.18
C THR A 3 3.89 7.14 -10.58
N GLN A 4 4.61 6.40 -11.43
CA GLN A 4 5.98 6.75 -11.87
C GLN A 4 6.03 7.95 -12.83
N ASP A 5 4.91 8.29 -13.46
CA ASP A 5 4.85 9.36 -14.47
C ASP A 5 4.74 10.77 -13.85
N TYR A 6 4.60 10.88 -12.53
CA TYR A 6 4.41 12.14 -11.81
C TYR A 6 5.69 12.60 -11.11
N ASN A 7 5.94 13.91 -11.13
CA ASN A 7 7.12 14.52 -10.53
C ASN A 7 6.89 14.98 -9.09
N THR A 8 5.65 15.27 -8.73
CA THR A 8 5.29 15.81 -7.42
C THR A 8 4.14 15.03 -6.77
N LEU A 9 4.10 15.03 -5.45
CA LEU A 9 3.02 14.42 -4.70
C LEU A 9 1.66 15.09 -5.00
N THR A 10 1.66 16.39 -5.26
CA THR A 10 0.45 17.15 -5.60
C THR A 10 -0.15 16.65 -6.92
N GLU A 11 0.68 16.41 -7.95
CA GLU A 11 0.24 15.84 -9.23
C GLU A 11 -0.38 14.45 -9.06
N VAL A 12 0.22 13.61 -8.21
CA VAL A 12 -0.32 12.27 -7.91
C VAL A 12 -1.70 12.36 -7.24
N ILE A 13 -1.86 13.30 -6.31
CA ILE A 13 -3.13 13.49 -5.59
C ILE A 13 -4.20 14.05 -6.55
N GLU A 14 -3.85 15.03 -7.39
CA GLU A 14 -4.75 15.59 -8.40
C GLU A 14 -5.22 14.48 -9.35
N ALA A 15 -4.30 13.71 -9.93
CA ALA A 15 -4.63 12.60 -10.81
C ALA A 15 -5.49 11.53 -10.13
N MET A 16 -5.20 11.18 -8.87
CA MET A 16 -6.01 10.24 -8.09
C MET A 16 -7.45 10.73 -7.92
N ILE A 17 -7.66 12.03 -7.72
CA ILE A 17 -8.98 12.63 -7.58
C ILE A 17 -9.71 12.65 -8.94
N ASP A 18 -9.00 13.00 -10.01
CA ASP A 18 -9.58 13.11 -11.36
C ASP A 18 -9.95 11.74 -11.96
N GLU A 19 -9.16 10.69 -11.68
CA GLU A 19 -9.48 9.31 -12.07
C GLU A 19 -10.59 8.69 -11.19
N GLY A 20 -10.85 9.28 -10.02
CA GLY A 20 -11.82 8.78 -9.06
C GLY A 20 -13.26 9.07 -9.47
N GLU A 21 -14.21 8.26 -8.97
CA GLU A 21 -15.64 8.47 -9.21
C GLU A 21 -16.23 9.63 -8.40
N LYS A 22 -15.52 10.07 -7.34
CA LYS A 22 -16.04 11.05 -6.40
C LYS A 22 -15.62 12.48 -6.76
N PRO A 23 -16.56 13.41 -6.92
CA PRO A 23 -16.20 14.79 -7.26
C PRO A 23 -15.44 15.48 -6.11
N ILE A 24 -14.46 16.30 -6.46
CA ILE A 24 -13.60 17.03 -5.51
C ILE A 24 -14.39 17.84 -4.45
N LYS A 25 -15.59 18.33 -4.77
CA LYS A 25 -16.45 19.02 -3.80
C LYS A 25 -16.92 18.10 -2.68
N ALA A 26 -17.24 16.84 -3.00
CA ALA A 26 -17.63 15.84 -2.01
C ALA A 26 -16.44 15.45 -1.13
N ILE A 27 -15.28 15.27 -1.73
CA ILE A 27 -14.03 15.01 -1.00
C ILE A 27 -13.73 16.15 -0.02
N ALA A 28 -13.80 17.42 -0.48
CA ALA A 28 -13.60 18.60 0.36
C ALA A 28 -14.53 18.61 1.57
N ALA A 29 -15.82 18.31 1.36
CA ALA A 29 -16.81 18.25 2.45
C ALA A 29 -16.47 17.12 3.46
N GLU A 30 -16.09 15.93 2.99
CA GLU A 30 -15.73 14.79 3.84
C GLU A 30 -14.50 15.05 4.73
N ILE A 31 -13.51 15.77 4.20
CA ILE A 31 -12.29 16.13 4.97
C ILE A 31 -12.44 17.44 5.76
N GLY A 32 -13.61 18.06 5.73
CA GLY A 32 -13.87 19.32 6.45
C GLY A 32 -13.13 20.53 5.90
N LYS A 33 -12.77 20.53 4.62
CA LYS A 33 -12.00 21.61 3.99
C LYS A 33 -12.84 22.41 2.99
N PRO A 34 -12.76 23.76 2.95
CA PRO A 34 -13.45 24.53 1.93
C PRO A 34 -12.99 24.13 0.52
N TYR A 35 -13.95 23.86 -0.37
CA TYR A 35 -13.66 23.46 -1.75
C TYR A 35 -12.68 24.41 -2.50
N PRO A 36 -12.86 25.74 -2.44
CA PRO A 36 -11.93 26.65 -3.11
C PRO A 36 -10.50 26.54 -2.60
N THR A 37 -10.34 26.29 -1.30
CA THR A 37 -9.03 26.09 -0.65
C THR A 37 -8.40 24.79 -1.13
N LEU A 38 -9.13 23.69 -1.09
CA LEU A 38 -8.63 22.39 -1.57
C LEU A 38 -8.23 22.46 -3.04
N LYS A 39 -9.08 23.04 -3.90
CA LYS A 39 -8.80 23.21 -5.32
C LYS A 39 -7.52 24.01 -5.58
N ARG A 40 -7.27 25.06 -4.79
CA ARG A 40 -6.08 25.88 -4.90
C ARG A 40 -4.81 25.15 -4.44
N GLU A 41 -4.90 24.40 -3.35
CA GLU A 41 -3.79 23.62 -2.81
C GLU A 41 -3.40 22.41 -3.66
N LEU A 42 -4.33 21.89 -4.46
CA LEU A 42 -4.11 20.82 -5.42
C LEU A 42 -3.60 21.31 -6.77
N ASN A 43 -3.59 22.61 -7.01
CA ASN A 43 -3.07 23.16 -8.28
C ASN A 43 -1.52 23.16 -8.24
N PRO A 44 -0.84 22.36 -9.08
CA PRO A 44 0.63 22.30 -9.08
C PRO A 44 1.27 23.65 -9.48
N ALA A 45 0.53 24.49 -10.20
CA ALA A 45 1.00 25.80 -10.64
C ALA A 45 0.86 26.92 -9.58
N ASP A 46 0.17 26.66 -8.45
CA ASP A 46 0.01 27.63 -7.35
C ASP A 46 1.07 27.40 -6.26
N ASP A 47 2.20 28.05 -6.37
CA ASP A 47 3.26 27.98 -5.36
C ASP A 47 2.89 28.62 -4.01
N GLY A 48 1.85 29.43 -3.99
CA GLY A 48 1.36 30.13 -2.78
C GLY A 48 0.43 29.27 -1.90
N ALA A 49 0.00 28.11 -2.40
CA ALA A 49 -0.87 27.21 -1.64
C ALA A 49 -0.28 25.79 -1.65
N LYS A 50 -0.16 25.20 -0.46
CA LYS A 50 0.37 23.84 -0.32
C LYS A 50 -0.61 22.99 0.48
N LEU A 51 -0.82 21.76 0.01
CA LEU A 51 -1.63 20.79 0.72
C LEU A 51 -0.94 20.37 2.02
N GLY A 52 -1.63 20.53 3.15
CA GLY A 52 -1.11 20.06 4.43
C GLY A 52 -1.11 18.52 4.50
N ALA A 53 -0.05 17.94 5.07
CA ALA A 53 0.08 16.50 5.23
C ALA A 53 -1.07 15.88 6.04
N ASP A 54 -1.66 16.61 6.97
CA ASP A 54 -2.73 16.14 7.85
C ASP A 54 -4.02 15.74 7.09
N VAL A 55 -4.27 16.37 5.93
CA VAL A 55 -5.45 16.04 5.12
C VAL A 55 -5.23 14.89 4.14
N LEU A 56 -3.98 14.49 3.90
CA LEU A 56 -3.63 13.45 2.93
C LEU A 56 -4.35 12.12 3.21
N LEU A 57 -4.36 11.69 4.47
CA LEU A 57 -5.05 10.46 4.87
C LEU A 57 -6.57 10.54 4.60
N GLY A 58 -7.17 11.70 4.86
CA GLY A 58 -8.60 11.95 4.58
C GLY A 58 -8.91 11.84 3.08
N ILE A 59 -8.09 12.43 2.24
CA ILE A 59 -8.23 12.39 0.77
C ILE A 59 -8.12 10.94 0.27
N MET A 60 -7.06 10.21 0.67
CA MET A 60 -6.86 8.81 0.29
C MET A 60 -8.06 7.92 0.68
N ARG A 61 -8.59 8.11 1.90
CA ARG A 61 -9.79 7.37 2.35
C ARG A 61 -11.03 7.72 1.54
N SER A 62 -11.22 9.00 1.24
CA SER A 62 -12.35 9.47 0.44
C SER A 62 -12.31 8.94 -1.00
N CYS A 63 -11.13 8.87 -1.59
CA CYS A 63 -10.92 8.32 -2.94
C CYS A 63 -10.82 6.78 -2.97
N GLY A 64 -10.68 6.12 -1.81
CA GLY A 64 -10.45 4.67 -1.76
C GLY A 64 -9.13 4.23 -2.40
N SER A 65 -8.15 5.12 -2.49
CA SER A 65 -6.87 4.89 -3.15
C SER A 65 -5.69 5.27 -2.27
N ILE A 66 -4.61 4.51 -2.36
CA ILE A 66 -3.35 4.74 -1.63
C ILE A 66 -2.22 5.21 -2.55
N ALA A 67 -2.54 5.65 -3.76
CA ALA A 67 -1.54 6.06 -4.77
C ALA A 67 -0.51 7.08 -4.25
N PRO A 68 -0.87 8.12 -3.46
CA PRO A 68 0.12 9.02 -2.86
C PRO A 68 1.11 8.32 -1.92
N LEU A 69 0.65 7.32 -1.17
CA LEU A 69 1.51 6.54 -0.27
C LEU A 69 2.45 5.62 -1.06
N GLU A 70 1.95 4.99 -2.12
CA GLU A 70 2.76 4.15 -3.02
C GLU A 70 3.83 4.97 -3.72
N TRP A 71 3.50 6.16 -4.20
CA TRP A 71 4.45 7.08 -4.83
C TRP A 71 5.57 7.49 -3.86
N LEU A 72 5.23 7.87 -2.62
CA LEU A 72 6.21 8.22 -1.59
C LEU A 72 7.12 7.03 -1.26
N ALA A 73 6.53 5.85 -1.10
CA ALA A 73 7.28 4.63 -0.79
C ALA A 73 8.26 4.28 -1.91
N ASP A 74 7.82 4.29 -3.17
CA ASP A 74 8.65 4.00 -4.33
C ASP A 74 9.85 4.97 -4.42
N ARG A 75 9.62 6.28 -4.25
CA ARG A 75 10.67 7.30 -4.25
C ARG A 75 11.70 7.13 -3.14
N LEU A 76 11.31 6.50 -2.03
CA LEU A 76 12.19 6.21 -0.88
C LEU A 76 12.78 4.80 -0.92
N GLY A 77 12.47 3.98 -1.94
CA GLY A 77 12.92 2.60 -2.07
C GLY A 77 12.16 1.61 -1.17
N TYR A 78 10.93 1.95 -0.78
CA TYR A 78 10.05 1.08 0.02
C TYR A 78 8.89 0.53 -0.80
N VAL A 79 8.30 -0.55 -0.30
CA VAL A 79 7.07 -1.15 -0.85
C VAL A 79 5.96 -1.06 0.18
N VAL A 80 4.80 -0.56 -0.24
CA VAL A 80 3.60 -0.53 0.61
C VAL A 80 2.94 -1.89 0.60
N ARG A 81 2.58 -2.40 1.78
CA ARG A 81 1.80 -3.63 1.94
C ARG A 81 0.60 -3.37 2.82
N ARG A 82 -0.53 -3.92 2.43
CA ARG A 82 -1.72 -3.88 3.27
C ARG A 82 -1.51 -4.79 4.49
N LYS A 83 -1.73 -4.28 5.68
CA LYS A 83 -1.70 -5.07 6.91
C LYS A 83 -2.78 -6.16 6.86
N GLY A 84 -2.39 -7.41 7.14
CA GLY A 84 -3.30 -8.56 7.07
C GLY A 84 -3.80 -8.85 5.64
N TRP A 85 -2.96 -8.61 4.64
CA TRP A 85 -3.31 -8.79 3.21
C TRP A 85 -3.56 -10.24 2.84
N SER A 86 -2.87 -11.17 3.49
CA SER A 86 -3.05 -12.61 3.23
C SER A 86 -3.81 -13.24 4.39
N GLU A 87 -5.01 -13.75 4.10
CA GLU A 87 -5.74 -14.55 5.08
C GLU A 87 -5.07 -15.91 5.23
N PRO A 88 -4.82 -16.36 6.48
CA PRO A 88 -4.32 -17.69 6.73
C PRO A 88 -5.28 -18.74 6.18
N ASP A 89 -4.77 -19.73 5.45
CA ASP A 89 -5.55 -20.80 4.83
C ASP A 89 -5.31 -22.18 5.48
N ARG A 90 -4.38 -22.27 6.43
CA ARG A 90 -4.07 -23.47 7.19
C ARG A 90 -4.75 -23.51 8.54
N ALA A 91 -4.94 -24.73 9.05
CA ALA A 91 -5.58 -24.95 10.34
C ALA A 91 -4.72 -24.47 11.53
N SER A 92 -3.41 -24.61 11.43
CA SER A 92 -2.46 -24.27 12.48
C SER A 92 -1.33 -23.35 12.01
N TRP A 93 -0.70 -22.65 12.95
CA TRP A 93 0.50 -21.87 12.68
C TRP A 93 1.67 -22.72 12.17
N GLY A 94 1.78 -23.97 12.66
CA GLY A 94 2.85 -24.88 12.21
C GLY A 94 2.72 -25.27 10.75
N GLU A 95 1.49 -25.44 10.24
CA GLU A 95 1.20 -25.71 8.84
C GLU A 95 1.50 -24.48 7.96
N GLU A 96 1.14 -23.27 8.42
CA GLU A 96 1.51 -22.02 7.74
C GLU A 96 3.04 -21.87 7.63
N MET A 97 3.79 -22.22 8.68
CA MET A 97 5.25 -22.17 8.67
C MET A 97 5.85 -23.20 7.72
N ALA A 98 5.24 -24.37 7.52
CA ALA A 98 5.68 -25.33 6.52
C ALA A 98 5.55 -24.75 5.10
N ASP A 99 4.46 -24.06 4.79
CA ASP A 99 4.28 -23.40 3.50
C ASP A 99 5.33 -22.29 3.27
N VAL A 100 5.73 -21.56 4.31
CA VAL A 100 6.86 -20.58 4.23
C VAL A 100 8.17 -21.30 3.88
N GLN A 101 8.45 -22.44 4.50
CA GLN A 101 9.66 -23.22 4.22
C GLN A 101 9.68 -23.74 2.81
N ASP A 102 8.58 -24.29 2.32
CA ASP A 102 8.43 -24.81 0.96
C ASP A 102 8.61 -23.69 -0.08
N ALA A 103 7.95 -22.57 0.10
CA ALA A 103 8.07 -21.42 -0.79
C ALA A 103 9.51 -20.87 -0.82
N THR A 104 10.17 -20.81 0.35
CA THR A 104 11.56 -20.37 0.46
C THR A 104 12.53 -21.34 -0.23
N GLY A 105 12.29 -22.65 -0.08
CA GLY A 105 13.05 -23.70 -0.75
C GLY A 105 12.93 -23.62 -2.28
N GLU A 106 11.73 -23.40 -2.79
CA GLU A 106 11.51 -23.25 -4.24
C GLU A 106 12.19 -21.98 -4.77
N MET A 107 12.10 -20.85 -4.07
CA MET A 107 12.81 -19.63 -4.45
C MET A 107 14.34 -19.86 -4.51
N ALA A 108 14.91 -20.46 -3.48
CA ALA A 108 16.34 -20.78 -3.43
C ALA A 108 16.75 -21.73 -4.57
N SER A 109 15.93 -22.75 -4.86
CA SER A 109 16.14 -23.69 -5.95
C SER A 109 16.19 -23.00 -7.32
N ARG A 110 15.28 -22.06 -7.57
CA ARG A 110 15.27 -21.26 -8.81
C ARG A 110 16.52 -20.39 -8.95
N MET A 111 16.97 -19.76 -7.85
CA MET A 111 18.21 -18.99 -7.83
C MET A 111 19.44 -19.87 -8.14
N LEU A 112 19.52 -21.08 -7.54
CA LEU A 112 20.62 -22.02 -7.78
C LEU A 112 20.65 -22.54 -9.21
N ARG A 113 19.50 -22.69 -9.86
CA ARG A 113 19.39 -23.07 -11.27
C ARG A 113 19.62 -21.92 -12.24
N HIS A 114 19.91 -20.71 -11.74
CA HIS A 114 20.07 -19.49 -12.54
C HIS A 114 18.89 -19.22 -13.48
N GLU A 115 17.66 -19.45 -13.00
CA GLU A 115 16.45 -19.17 -13.75
C GLU A 115 16.27 -17.66 -14.02
N HIS A 116 15.43 -17.33 -14.99
CA HIS A 116 15.19 -15.93 -15.35
C HIS A 116 14.73 -15.10 -14.12
N PRO A 117 15.24 -13.89 -13.91
CA PRO A 117 14.93 -13.06 -12.71
C PRO A 117 13.43 -12.92 -12.41
N SER A 118 12.58 -12.84 -13.44
CA SER A 118 11.13 -12.76 -13.23
C SER A 118 10.54 -13.97 -12.50
N LEU A 119 11.06 -15.17 -12.74
CA LEU A 119 10.62 -16.38 -12.06
C LEU A 119 11.06 -16.40 -10.59
N VAL A 120 12.26 -15.87 -10.32
CA VAL A 120 12.77 -15.70 -8.95
C VAL A 120 11.95 -14.65 -8.20
N HIS A 121 11.61 -13.56 -8.85
CA HIS A 121 10.76 -12.51 -8.25
C HIS A 121 9.36 -13.06 -7.91
N ASN A 122 8.73 -13.82 -8.83
CA ASN A 122 7.43 -14.44 -8.55
C ASN A 122 7.50 -15.40 -7.35
N ALA A 123 8.58 -16.21 -7.26
CA ALA A 123 8.80 -17.08 -6.10
C ALA A 123 9.04 -16.29 -4.81
N SER A 124 9.79 -15.18 -4.87
CA SER A 124 9.97 -14.27 -3.75
C SER A 124 8.66 -13.67 -3.27
N ASP A 125 7.75 -13.30 -4.17
CA ASP A 125 6.45 -12.77 -3.81
C ASP A 125 5.57 -13.82 -3.13
N LEU A 126 5.65 -15.08 -3.55
CA LEU A 126 4.98 -16.18 -2.85
C LEU A 126 5.51 -16.33 -1.41
N VAL A 127 6.84 -16.31 -1.20
CA VAL A 127 7.43 -16.35 0.16
C VAL A 127 6.86 -15.24 1.04
N LYS A 128 6.75 -14.03 0.49
CA LYS A 128 6.20 -12.88 1.23
C LYS A 128 4.73 -13.09 1.62
N ILE A 129 3.93 -13.68 0.72
CA ILE A 129 2.52 -14.02 0.99
C ILE A 129 2.42 -15.06 2.10
N GLN A 130 3.17 -16.15 2.00
CA GLN A 130 3.15 -17.23 2.98
C GLN A 130 3.62 -16.73 4.37
N LEU A 131 4.64 -15.89 4.40
CA LEU A 131 5.12 -15.30 5.66
C LEU A 131 4.06 -14.39 6.30
N ASP A 132 3.34 -13.59 5.51
CA ASP A 132 2.27 -12.73 6.01
C ASP A 132 1.11 -13.56 6.59
N GLN A 133 0.74 -14.67 5.93
CA GLN A 133 -0.26 -15.62 6.43
C GLN A 133 0.16 -16.23 7.77
N ALA A 134 1.41 -16.72 7.85
CA ALA A 134 1.95 -17.30 9.08
C ALA A 134 1.99 -16.28 10.23
N CYS A 135 2.44 -15.05 9.98
CA CYS A 135 2.44 -13.98 10.97
C CYS A 135 1.02 -13.62 11.42
N THR A 136 0.08 -13.50 10.50
CA THR A 136 -1.33 -13.20 10.80
C THR A 136 -1.94 -14.31 11.65
N LYS A 137 -1.67 -15.58 11.33
CA LYS A 137 -2.15 -16.73 12.10
C LYS A 137 -1.55 -16.75 13.51
N TYR A 138 -0.26 -16.48 13.62
CA TYR A 138 0.44 -16.39 14.89
C TYR A 138 -0.14 -15.29 15.78
N GLU A 139 -0.31 -14.06 15.25
CA GLU A 139 -0.89 -12.94 15.99
C GLU A 139 -2.31 -13.22 16.50
N ARG A 140 -3.13 -13.94 15.72
CA ARG A 140 -4.49 -14.34 16.12
C ARG A 140 -4.51 -15.35 17.27
N GLY A 141 -3.42 -16.09 17.46
CA GLY A 141 -3.25 -17.04 18.56
C GLY A 141 -2.96 -16.40 19.92
N PHE A 142 -2.63 -15.08 19.95
CA PHE A 142 -2.34 -14.37 21.18
C PHE A 142 -3.54 -13.54 21.66
N PRO A 143 -3.85 -13.56 22.96
CA PRO A 143 -4.85 -12.65 23.49
C PRO A 143 -4.40 -11.20 23.26
N LYS A 144 -5.31 -10.36 22.76
CA LYS A 144 -5.04 -8.90 22.67
C LYS A 144 -4.69 -8.41 24.07
N VAL A 145 -3.46 -7.97 24.27
CA VAL A 145 -3.06 -7.27 25.50
C VAL A 145 -3.95 -6.04 25.58
N GLY A 146 -4.88 -6.05 26.54
CA GLY A 146 -5.77 -4.92 26.75
C GLY A 146 -4.93 -3.69 27.10
N ASN A 147 -5.19 -2.58 26.42
CA ASN A 147 -4.70 -1.28 26.85
C ASN A 147 -5.22 -1.05 28.28
N GLN A 148 -4.33 -1.20 29.26
CA GLN A 148 -4.54 -0.65 30.62
C GLN A 148 -4.18 0.81 30.60
#